data_5cea26f323f1b9eeb294d985a6564d30
#
_entry.id   5cea26f323f1b9eeb294d985a6564d30
#
_cell.length_a   1.000
_cell.length_b   1.000
_cell.length_c   1.000
_cell.angle_alpha   90.00
_cell.angle_beta   90.00
_cell.angle_gamma   90.00
#
_symmetry.space_group_name_H-M   'P 1'
#
loop_
_entity.id
_entity.type
_entity.pdbx_description
1 polymer ?
#
loop_
_entity_poly.entity_id
_entity_poly.type
_entity_poly.pdbx_seq_one_letter_code
_entity_poly.pdbx_strand_id
1 'polypeptide(L)'
;IGEPLRVHGMAGDKAQYYARISSLMKTVGLLEDMAERYPHEFSGGQRQRIWIARALALDPKLIICDEPVSALDVSIQAQVVNLLMDLQERLGLTYLFIAHDLSVVRHISNRVAVMYLGKIVEEADRDTLFQTPKHPYTKALLAAVPEADPELEAQRAEQLIIGEIPSLRSPPSGCTFHTRCVDAMPICQLQAPDRTTDGASTLACHLYP
;
A
#
# COMPACT_ATOMS: atom_id res chain seq x y z
N ILE A 1 -10.31 17.15 11.70
CA ILE A 1 -9.82 17.65 10.41
C ILE A 1 -8.92 18.87 10.62
N GLY A 2 -9.37 19.89 11.34
CA GLY A 2 -8.69 21.17 11.44
C GLY A 2 -7.50 21.26 12.42
N GLU A 3 -7.20 20.20 13.18
CA GLU A 3 -6.08 20.20 14.13
C GLU A 3 -4.71 20.49 13.46
N PRO A 4 -4.35 19.92 12.30
CA PRO A 4 -3.11 20.26 11.62
C PRO A 4 -3.00 21.77 11.31
N LEU A 5 -4.09 22.41 10.89
CA LEU A 5 -4.11 23.85 10.63
C LEU A 5 -3.74 24.69 11.87
N ARG A 6 -4.22 24.26 13.06
CA ARG A 6 -3.89 24.95 14.32
C ARG A 6 -2.43 24.73 14.72
N VAL A 7 -1.97 23.49 14.66
CA VAL A 7 -0.58 23.12 15.06
C VAL A 7 0.45 23.84 14.19
N HIS A 8 0.16 24.00 12.90
CA HIS A 8 1.08 24.65 11.95
C HIS A 8 0.83 26.16 11.76
N GLY A 9 -0.04 26.77 12.58
CA GLY A 9 -0.31 28.22 12.50
C GLY A 9 -1.04 28.67 11.23
N MET A 10 -1.71 27.73 10.51
CA MET A 10 -2.43 27.97 9.27
C MET A 10 -3.95 28.14 9.47
N ALA A 11 -4.40 28.24 10.72
CA ALA A 11 -5.83 28.30 11.04
C ALA A 11 -6.50 29.59 10.57
N GLY A 12 -5.77 30.70 10.45
CA GLY A 12 -6.35 32.01 10.18
C GLY A 12 -7.30 32.47 11.28
N ASP A 13 -8.28 33.30 10.94
CA ASP A 13 -9.37 33.64 11.86
C ASP A 13 -10.42 32.52 11.94
N LYS A 14 -11.41 32.68 12.81
CA LYS A 14 -12.45 31.67 13.05
C LYS A 14 -13.26 31.36 11.78
N ALA A 15 -13.56 32.36 10.96
CA ALA A 15 -14.36 32.17 9.73
C ALA A 15 -13.55 31.42 8.67
N GLN A 16 -12.29 31.80 8.48
CA GLN A 16 -11.36 31.12 7.57
C GLN A 16 -11.13 29.65 7.96
N TYR A 17 -10.96 29.37 9.25
CA TYR A 17 -10.80 28.03 9.77
C TYR A 17 -11.99 27.13 9.44
N TYR A 18 -13.23 27.58 9.72
CA TYR A 18 -14.41 26.77 9.42
C TYR A 18 -14.68 26.66 7.91
N ALA A 19 -14.42 27.72 7.14
CA ALA A 19 -14.51 27.66 5.67
C ALA A 19 -13.54 26.61 5.08
N ARG A 20 -12.31 26.53 5.62
CA ARG A 20 -11.32 25.53 5.19
C ARG A 20 -11.78 24.12 5.52
N ILE A 21 -12.31 23.87 6.72
CA ILE A 21 -12.84 22.56 7.13
C ILE A 21 -14.01 22.15 6.22
N SER A 22 -14.96 23.06 5.98
CA SER A 22 -16.09 22.81 5.08
C SER A 22 -15.63 22.44 3.67
N SER A 23 -14.67 23.17 3.11
CA SER A 23 -14.05 22.87 1.82
C SER A 23 -13.40 21.48 1.80
N LEU A 24 -12.64 21.11 2.84
CA LEU A 24 -12.00 19.80 2.95
C LEU A 24 -13.04 18.68 3.03
N MET A 25 -14.12 18.86 3.79
CA MET A 25 -15.22 17.89 3.88
C MET A 25 -15.87 17.66 2.51
N LYS A 26 -16.18 18.72 1.78
CA LYS A 26 -16.72 18.64 0.42
C LYS A 26 -15.76 17.90 -0.53
N THR A 27 -14.46 18.19 -0.43
CA THR A 27 -13.42 17.57 -1.25
C THR A 27 -13.41 16.05 -1.14
N VAL A 28 -13.72 15.51 0.05
CA VAL A 28 -13.79 14.06 0.29
C VAL A 28 -15.23 13.50 0.24
N GLY A 29 -16.20 14.29 -0.20
CA GLY A 29 -17.59 13.86 -0.36
C GLY A 29 -18.36 13.68 0.96
N LEU A 30 -18.04 14.49 1.98
CA LEU A 30 -18.80 14.59 3.23
C LEU A 30 -19.66 15.84 3.22
N LEU A 31 -20.82 15.76 3.88
CA LEU A 31 -21.73 16.88 4.03
C LEU A 31 -21.24 17.85 5.12
N GLU A 32 -21.46 19.14 4.93
CA GLU A 32 -21.00 20.17 5.89
C GLU A 32 -21.70 20.09 7.24
N ASP A 33 -22.98 19.66 7.27
CA ASP A 33 -23.75 19.47 8.49
C ASP A 33 -23.21 18.37 9.40
N MET A 34 -22.32 17.52 8.87
CA MET A 34 -21.62 16.50 9.66
C MET A 34 -20.43 17.06 10.45
N ALA A 35 -20.06 18.33 10.28
CA ALA A 35 -18.85 18.90 10.90
C ALA A 35 -18.86 18.89 12.44
N GLU A 36 -20.05 18.91 13.05
CA GLU A 36 -20.22 18.94 14.51
C GLU A 36 -20.45 17.56 15.12
N ARG A 37 -20.49 16.49 14.29
CA ARG A 37 -20.70 15.12 14.78
C ARG A 37 -19.46 14.55 15.44
N TYR A 38 -19.70 13.64 16.37
CA TYR A 38 -18.63 12.90 17.03
C TYR A 38 -18.13 11.72 16.18
N PRO A 39 -16.88 11.26 16.34
CA PRO A 39 -16.30 10.18 15.53
C PRO A 39 -17.10 8.87 15.53
N HIS A 40 -17.79 8.53 16.61
CA HIS A 40 -18.60 7.33 16.72
C HIS A 40 -19.93 7.39 15.93
N GLU A 41 -20.34 8.58 15.48
CA GLU A 41 -21.55 8.78 14.66
C GLU A 41 -21.27 8.59 13.16
N PHE A 42 -20.01 8.31 12.78
CA PHE A 42 -19.62 8.07 11.40
C PHE A 42 -19.41 6.59 11.10
N SER A 43 -19.78 6.15 9.89
CA SER A 43 -19.42 4.84 9.37
C SER A 43 -17.91 4.69 9.20
N GLY A 44 -17.41 3.46 9.01
CA GLY A 44 -15.99 3.19 8.74
C GLY A 44 -15.45 4.00 7.55
N GLY A 45 -16.18 3.97 6.43
CA GLY A 45 -15.80 4.71 5.23
C GLY A 45 -15.86 6.23 5.40
N GLN A 46 -16.83 6.76 6.18
CA GLN A 46 -16.87 8.18 6.50
C GLN A 46 -15.71 8.59 7.39
N ARG A 47 -15.32 7.78 8.39
CA ARG A 47 -14.12 8.04 9.21
C ARG A 47 -12.86 8.07 8.35
N GLN A 48 -12.74 7.15 7.39
CA GLN A 48 -11.59 7.14 6.47
C GLN A 48 -11.53 8.42 5.63
N ARG A 49 -12.68 8.91 5.11
CA ARG A 49 -12.76 10.19 4.40
C ARG A 49 -12.35 11.38 5.28
N ILE A 50 -12.69 11.36 6.57
CA ILE A 50 -12.25 12.38 7.54
C ILE A 50 -10.72 12.35 7.70
N TRP A 51 -10.10 11.17 7.77
CA TRP A 51 -8.65 11.06 7.87
C TRP A 51 -7.94 11.56 6.60
N ILE A 52 -8.51 11.26 5.42
CA ILE A 52 -8.03 11.82 4.15
C ILE A 52 -8.15 13.35 4.15
N ALA A 53 -9.29 13.90 4.55
CA ALA A 53 -9.50 15.36 4.66
C ALA A 53 -8.49 16.01 5.63
N ARG A 54 -8.18 15.34 6.76
CA ARG A 54 -7.16 15.78 7.72
C ARG A 54 -5.76 15.78 7.10
N ALA A 55 -5.40 14.74 6.33
CA ALA A 55 -4.12 14.68 5.63
C ALA A 55 -3.97 15.80 4.58
N LEU A 56 -5.06 16.16 3.91
CA LEU A 56 -5.10 17.22 2.91
C LEU A 56 -5.07 18.64 3.50
N ALA A 57 -5.24 18.80 4.81
CA ALA A 57 -5.42 20.12 5.43
C ALA A 57 -4.26 21.09 5.17
N LEU A 58 -3.05 20.60 5.03
CA LEU A 58 -1.81 21.37 4.82
C LEU A 58 -1.34 21.43 3.36
N ASP A 59 -2.20 21.07 2.40
CA ASP A 59 -1.88 21.03 0.97
C ASP A 59 -0.58 20.25 0.67
N PRO A 60 -0.47 18.98 1.11
CA PRO A 60 0.75 18.19 0.95
C PRO A 60 0.98 17.82 -0.52
N LYS A 61 2.26 17.58 -0.88
CA LYS A 61 2.63 16.98 -2.16
C LYS A 61 2.70 15.44 -2.09
N LEU A 62 2.98 14.92 -0.91
CA LEU A 62 3.09 13.48 -0.63
C LEU A 62 2.19 13.12 0.56
N ILE A 63 1.43 12.04 0.42
CA ILE A 63 0.66 11.44 1.51
C ILE A 63 1.11 9.98 1.67
N ILE A 64 1.43 9.60 2.91
CA ILE A 64 1.70 8.21 3.27
C ILE A 64 0.38 7.59 3.72
N CYS A 65 -0.06 6.56 3.00
CA CYS A 65 -1.26 5.79 3.28
C CYS A 65 -0.85 4.43 3.85
N ASP A 66 -0.86 4.30 5.16
CA ASP A 66 -0.52 3.06 5.86
C ASP A 66 -1.79 2.26 6.12
N GLU A 67 -1.99 1.19 5.35
CA GLU A 67 -3.16 0.31 5.36
C GLU A 67 -4.52 1.06 5.36
N PRO A 68 -4.73 2.03 4.46
CA PRO A 68 -5.85 2.98 4.57
C PRO A 68 -7.23 2.34 4.38
N VAL A 69 -7.31 1.09 3.95
CA VAL A 69 -8.58 0.40 3.63
C VAL A 69 -8.73 -0.98 4.28
N SER A 70 -7.75 -1.44 5.06
CA SER A 70 -7.71 -2.80 5.63
C SER A 70 -8.87 -3.17 6.55
N ALA A 71 -9.48 -2.17 7.22
CA ALA A 71 -10.59 -2.37 8.16
C ALA A 71 -11.98 -2.09 7.54
N LEU A 72 -12.06 -1.97 6.20
CA LEU A 72 -13.29 -1.66 5.49
C LEU A 72 -13.80 -2.88 4.72
N ASP A 73 -15.11 -2.98 4.52
CA ASP A 73 -15.68 -3.94 3.59
C ASP A 73 -15.30 -3.63 2.14
N VAL A 74 -15.33 -4.63 1.26
CA VAL A 74 -14.83 -4.55 -0.13
C VAL A 74 -15.48 -3.40 -0.91
N SER A 75 -16.77 -3.15 -0.71
CA SER A 75 -17.49 -2.11 -1.45
C SER A 75 -17.08 -0.71 -1.02
N ILE A 76 -16.89 -0.49 0.27
CA ILE A 76 -16.41 0.78 0.83
C ILE A 76 -14.93 0.98 0.54
N GLN A 77 -14.13 -0.09 0.57
CA GLN A 77 -12.73 -0.08 0.17
C GLN A 77 -12.56 0.46 -1.26
N ALA A 78 -13.33 -0.06 -2.23
CA ALA A 78 -13.31 0.41 -3.60
C ALA A 78 -13.66 1.90 -3.72
N GLN A 79 -14.66 2.38 -2.96
CA GLN A 79 -15.03 3.79 -2.95
C GLN A 79 -13.91 4.69 -2.41
N VAL A 80 -13.19 4.26 -1.37
CA VAL A 80 -12.08 5.03 -0.79
C VAL A 80 -10.87 5.05 -1.74
N VAL A 81 -10.57 3.92 -2.39
CA VAL A 81 -9.49 3.85 -3.39
C VAL A 81 -9.79 4.75 -4.59
N ASN A 82 -11.02 4.72 -5.12
CA ASN A 82 -11.43 5.61 -6.22
C ASN A 82 -11.35 7.09 -5.80
N LEU A 83 -11.75 7.42 -4.57
CA LEU A 83 -11.59 8.79 -4.04
C LEU A 83 -10.11 9.21 -4.01
N LEU A 84 -9.20 8.34 -3.56
CA LEU A 84 -7.76 8.64 -3.54
C LEU A 84 -7.21 8.86 -4.95
N MET A 85 -7.64 8.07 -5.93
CA MET A 85 -7.23 8.23 -7.34
C MET A 85 -7.75 9.56 -7.93
N ASP A 86 -9.02 9.91 -7.69
CA ASP A 86 -9.59 11.21 -8.09
C ASP A 86 -8.84 12.40 -7.46
N LEU A 87 -8.52 12.30 -6.17
CA LEU A 87 -7.74 13.32 -5.48
C LEU A 87 -6.31 13.41 -6.02
N GLN A 88 -5.69 12.29 -6.36
CA GLN A 88 -4.36 12.26 -6.98
C GLN A 88 -4.35 13.04 -8.29
N GLU A 89 -5.31 12.78 -9.17
CA GLU A 89 -5.42 13.46 -10.47
C GLU A 89 -5.72 14.95 -10.31
N ARG A 90 -6.72 15.30 -9.50
CA ARG A 90 -7.20 16.69 -9.34
C ARG A 90 -6.21 17.58 -8.61
N LEU A 91 -5.48 17.05 -7.63
CA LEU A 91 -4.58 17.83 -6.76
C LEU A 91 -3.10 17.58 -7.04
N GLY A 92 -2.74 16.71 -8.00
CA GLY A 92 -1.36 16.39 -8.33
C GLY A 92 -0.60 15.71 -7.18
N LEU A 93 -1.28 14.85 -6.41
CA LEU A 93 -0.71 14.22 -5.22
C LEU A 93 0.18 13.04 -5.59
N THR A 94 1.21 12.82 -4.77
CA THR A 94 1.98 11.58 -4.75
C THR A 94 1.57 10.75 -3.54
N TYR A 95 1.39 9.44 -3.71
CA TYR A 95 1.12 8.51 -2.61
C TYR A 95 2.27 7.54 -2.38
N LEU A 96 2.62 7.30 -1.12
CA LEU A 96 3.25 6.07 -0.68
C LEU A 96 2.16 5.20 -0.05
N PHE A 97 1.72 4.19 -0.80
CA PHE A 97 0.59 3.35 -0.41
C PHE A 97 1.09 2.01 0.13
N ILE A 98 0.85 1.72 1.40
CA ILE A 98 1.22 0.46 2.07
C ILE A 98 -0.06 -0.38 2.21
N ALA A 99 -0.06 -1.59 1.69
CA ALA A 99 -1.17 -2.52 1.79
C ALA A 99 -0.71 -3.97 1.68
N HIS A 100 -1.53 -4.88 2.16
CA HIS A 100 -1.36 -6.32 1.99
C HIS A 100 -2.32 -6.91 0.94
N ASP A 101 -3.32 -6.16 0.48
CA ASP A 101 -4.23 -6.56 -0.59
C ASP A 101 -3.62 -6.20 -1.96
N LEU A 102 -3.17 -7.23 -2.68
CA LEU A 102 -2.53 -7.07 -3.98
C LEU A 102 -3.49 -6.57 -5.07
N SER A 103 -4.79 -6.80 -4.94
CA SER A 103 -5.80 -6.30 -5.87
C SER A 103 -5.89 -4.78 -5.79
N VAL A 104 -5.88 -4.24 -4.57
CA VAL A 104 -5.85 -2.79 -4.32
C VAL A 104 -4.55 -2.19 -4.83
N VAL A 105 -3.40 -2.81 -4.49
CA VAL A 105 -2.08 -2.35 -4.96
C VAL A 105 -2.04 -2.30 -6.49
N ARG A 106 -2.52 -3.34 -7.17
CA ARG A 106 -2.59 -3.39 -8.64
C ARG A 106 -3.44 -2.26 -9.22
N HIS A 107 -4.51 -1.87 -8.53
CA HIS A 107 -5.44 -0.85 -9.02
C HIS A 107 -4.90 0.57 -8.89
N ILE A 108 -4.30 0.92 -7.74
CA ILE A 108 -3.90 2.30 -7.43
C ILE A 108 -2.45 2.64 -7.81
N SER A 109 -1.55 1.64 -7.88
CA SER A 109 -0.11 1.90 -7.97
C SER A 109 0.40 2.07 -9.39
N ASN A 110 1.41 2.92 -9.60
CA ASN A 110 2.20 3.00 -10.83
C ASN A 110 3.48 2.15 -10.72
N ARG A 111 4.11 2.15 -9.53
CA ARG A 111 5.28 1.34 -9.18
C ARG A 111 4.98 0.57 -7.92
N VAL A 112 5.53 -0.62 -7.80
CA VAL A 112 5.33 -1.50 -6.64
C VAL A 112 6.66 -1.95 -6.10
N ALA A 113 6.83 -1.87 -4.79
CA ALA A 113 7.97 -2.43 -4.06
C ALA A 113 7.47 -3.53 -3.12
N VAL A 114 8.00 -4.73 -3.27
CA VAL A 114 7.70 -5.88 -2.41
C VAL A 114 8.69 -5.93 -1.27
N MET A 115 8.19 -5.97 -0.04
CA MET A 115 9.00 -6.01 1.16
C MET A 115 8.88 -7.36 1.88
N TYR A 116 10.00 -7.91 2.32
CA TYR A 116 10.05 -9.10 3.17
C TYR A 116 11.00 -8.87 4.35
N LEU A 117 10.51 -9.08 5.58
CA LEU A 117 11.28 -8.85 6.82
C LEU A 117 12.04 -7.51 6.83
N GLY A 118 11.35 -6.42 6.46
CA GLY A 118 11.90 -5.06 6.47
C GLY A 118 12.88 -4.72 5.32
N LYS A 119 13.08 -5.63 4.35
CA LYS A 119 13.94 -5.40 3.18
C LYS A 119 13.10 -5.39 1.90
N ILE A 120 13.37 -4.45 1.00
CA ILE A 120 12.80 -4.47 -0.35
C ILE A 120 13.50 -5.59 -1.13
N VAL A 121 12.71 -6.57 -1.57
CA VAL A 121 13.22 -7.75 -2.30
C VAL A 121 13.03 -7.62 -3.81
N GLU A 122 12.00 -6.90 -4.25
CA GLU A 122 11.76 -6.59 -5.65
C GLU A 122 11.03 -5.27 -5.79
N GLU A 123 11.36 -4.49 -6.82
CA GLU A 123 10.70 -3.24 -7.19
C GLU A 123 10.63 -3.13 -8.70
N ALA A 124 9.44 -2.82 -9.24
CA ALA A 124 9.23 -2.61 -10.66
C ALA A 124 7.99 -1.73 -10.92
N ASP A 125 7.78 -1.37 -12.18
CA ASP A 125 6.50 -0.84 -12.59
C ASP A 125 5.39 -1.88 -12.35
N ARG A 126 4.19 -1.42 -12.02
CA ARG A 126 3.04 -2.28 -11.69
C ARG A 126 2.88 -3.44 -12.67
N ASP A 127 2.79 -3.13 -13.96
CA ASP A 127 2.50 -4.15 -14.98
C ASP A 127 3.62 -5.18 -15.09
N THR A 128 4.88 -4.75 -15.02
CA THR A 128 6.04 -5.65 -14.99
C THR A 128 6.00 -6.58 -13.78
N LEU A 129 5.75 -6.04 -12.58
CA LEU A 129 5.76 -6.84 -11.36
C LEU A 129 4.62 -7.87 -11.33
N PHE A 130 3.43 -7.51 -11.81
CA PHE A 130 2.29 -8.43 -11.82
C PHE A 130 2.32 -9.46 -12.96
N GLN A 131 2.95 -9.14 -14.10
CA GLN A 131 3.01 -10.05 -15.27
C GLN A 131 4.26 -10.92 -15.26
N THR A 132 5.40 -10.37 -14.86
CA THR A 132 6.71 -11.02 -14.92
C THR A 132 7.50 -10.87 -13.63
N PRO A 133 6.96 -11.31 -12.46
CA PRO A 133 7.66 -11.24 -11.18
C PRO A 133 8.92 -12.10 -11.24
N LYS A 134 10.01 -11.61 -10.66
CA LYS A 134 11.31 -12.30 -10.69
C LYS A 134 11.65 -12.94 -9.35
N HIS A 135 11.51 -12.20 -8.25
CA HIS A 135 11.87 -12.71 -6.94
C HIS A 135 10.92 -13.85 -6.51
N PRO A 136 11.42 -14.99 -6.00
CA PRO A 136 10.59 -16.13 -5.60
C PRO A 136 9.49 -15.76 -4.59
N TYR A 137 9.74 -14.85 -3.67
CA TYR A 137 8.72 -14.35 -2.75
C TYR A 137 7.59 -13.61 -3.47
N THR A 138 7.91 -12.74 -4.44
CA THR A 138 6.92 -12.02 -5.24
C THR A 138 6.04 -12.98 -6.03
N LYS A 139 6.67 -13.99 -6.66
CA LYS A 139 5.94 -15.06 -7.38
C LYS A 139 4.95 -15.77 -6.47
N ALA A 140 5.41 -16.17 -5.28
CA ALA A 140 4.57 -16.87 -4.33
C ALA A 140 3.44 -15.98 -3.75
N LEU A 141 3.70 -14.68 -3.51
CA LEU A 141 2.66 -13.73 -3.09
C LEU A 141 1.57 -13.57 -4.16
N LEU A 142 1.96 -13.42 -5.42
CA LEU A 142 1.02 -13.28 -6.53
C LEU A 142 0.26 -14.58 -6.81
N ALA A 143 0.91 -15.73 -6.64
CA ALA A 143 0.26 -17.03 -6.75
C ALA A 143 -0.78 -17.30 -5.65
N ALA A 144 -0.65 -16.65 -4.49
CA ALA A 144 -1.60 -16.77 -3.39
C ALA A 144 -2.87 -15.91 -3.56
N VAL A 145 -2.91 -15.03 -4.57
CA VAL A 145 -4.14 -14.26 -4.88
C VAL A 145 -5.12 -15.17 -5.61
N PRO A 146 -6.33 -15.43 -5.08
CA PRO A 146 -7.31 -16.28 -5.74
C PRO A 146 -7.71 -15.73 -7.12
N GLU A 147 -7.79 -16.62 -8.09
CA GLU A 147 -8.32 -16.29 -9.43
C GLU A 147 -9.84 -16.44 -9.40
N ALA A 148 -10.55 -15.47 -9.99
CA ALA A 148 -12.02 -15.52 -10.03
C ALA A 148 -12.56 -16.59 -10.95
N ASP A 149 -11.75 -17.08 -11.92
CA ASP A 149 -12.09 -18.15 -12.82
C ASP A 149 -11.70 -19.51 -12.22
N PRO A 150 -12.66 -20.39 -11.90
CA PRO A 150 -12.39 -21.70 -11.29
C PRO A 150 -11.53 -22.63 -12.17
N GLU A 151 -11.60 -22.48 -13.51
CA GLU A 151 -10.81 -23.32 -14.42
C GLU A 151 -9.34 -22.88 -14.45
N LEU A 152 -9.10 -21.58 -14.38
CA LEU A 152 -7.76 -21.02 -14.27
C LEU A 152 -7.16 -21.29 -12.90
N GLU A 153 -7.95 -21.19 -11.83
CA GLU A 153 -7.53 -21.50 -10.46
C GLU A 153 -7.11 -22.97 -10.32
N ALA A 154 -7.87 -23.90 -10.92
CA ALA A 154 -7.54 -25.34 -10.90
C ALA A 154 -6.24 -25.68 -11.67
N GLN A 155 -5.83 -24.85 -12.62
CA GLN A 155 -4.59 -25.03 -13.40
C GLN A 155 -3.37 -24.37 -12.74
N ARG A 156 -3.58 -23.53 -11.70
CA ARG A 156 -2.47 -22.90 -10.96
C ARG A 156 -1.72 -23.94 -10.15
N ALA A 157 -0.43 -24.07 -10.46
CA ALA A 157 0.47 -24.81 -9.59
C ALA A 157 0.54 -24.09 -8.24
N GLU A 158 0.16 -24.76 -7.15
CA GLU A 158 0.33 -24.27 -5.80
C GLU A 158 1.81 -23.99 -5.54
N GLN A 159 2.23 -22.73 -5.70
CA GLN A 159 3.54 -22.27 -5.23
C GLN A 159 3.44 -22.02 -3.71
N LEU A 160 3.35 -23.10 -2.96
CA LEU A 160 3.28 -23.03 -1.50
C LEU A 160 4.57 -22.43 -0.95
N ILE A 161 4.44 -21.33 -0.22
CA ILE A 161 5.53 -20.83 0.61
C ILE A 161 5.66 -21.78 1.82
N ILE A 162 6.70 -22.59 1.82
CA ILE A 162 6.93 -23.60 2.86
C ILE A 162 7.54 -22.95 4.12
N GLY A 163 7.13 -23.41 5.31
CA GLY A 163 7.72 -23.01 6.59
C GLY A 163 7.13 -21.77 7.24
N GLU A 164 7.50 -21.53 8.49
CA GLU A 164 7.04 -20.40 9.29
C GLU A 164 7.76 -19.10 8.92
N ILE A 165 7.12 -17.96 9.21
CA ILE A 165 7.73 -16.64 9.02
C ILE A 165 8.80 -16.46 10.12
N PRO A 166 10.07 -16.24 9.75
CA PRO A 166 11.12 -16.01 10.73
C PRO A 166 10.88 -14.74 11.55
N SER A 167 11.41 -14.73 12.78
CA SER A 167 11.28 -13.57 13.67
C SER A 167 12.07 -12.37 13.13
N LEU A 168 11.43 -11.19 13.14
CA LEU A 168 12.11 -9.92 12.84
C LEU A 168 13.22 -9.57 13.84
N ARG A 169 13.15 -10.12 15.10
CA ARG A 169 14.19 -9.90 16.13
C ARG A 169 15.44 -10.73 15.89
N SER A 170 15.31 -11.85 15.16
CA SER A 170 16.43 -12.75 14.82
C SER A 170 16.24 -13.22 13.36
N PRO A 171 16.46 -12.33 12.39
CA PRO A 171 16.29 -12.69 10.98
C PRO A 171 17.34 -13.72 10.55
N PRO A 172 17.05 -14.59 9.59
CA PRO A 172 18.00 -15.53 9.04
C PRO A 172 19.25 -14.81 8.47
N SER A 173 20.42 -15.45 8.55
CA SER A 173 21.64 -14.97 7.91
C SER A 173 21.51 -14.98 6.39
N GLY A 174 22.29 -14.17 5.71
CA GLY A 174 22.28 -14.10 4.25
C GLY A 174 20.97 -13.52 3.69
N CYS A 175 20.40 -14.17 2.68
CA CYS A 175 19.11 -13.81 2.12
C CYS A 175 18.00 -14.13 3.14
N THR A 176 17.25 -13.13 3.58
CA THR A 176 16.22 -13.30 4.63
C THR A 176 15.08 -14.24 4.22
N PHE A 177 14.89 -14.48 2.92
CA PHE A 177 13.86 -15.38 2.41
C PHE A 177 14.34 -16.84 2.19
N HIS A 178 15.65 -17.12 2.32
CA HIS A 178 16.23 -18.43 1.94
C HIS A 178 15.58 -19.63 2.65
N THR A 179 15.12 -19.47 3.89
CA THR A 179 14.48 -20.54 4.67
C THR A 179 13.12 -20.98 4.12
N ARG A 180 12.53 -20.16 3.24
CA ARG A 180 11.20 -20.38 2.66
C ARG A 180 11.23 -20.37 1.13
N CYS A 181 12.41 -20.22 0.54
CA CYS A 181 12.61 -20.12 -0.89
C CYS A 181 12.77 -21.52 -1.50
N VAL A 182 11.94 -21.85 -2.50
CA VAL A 182 12.03 -23.12 -3.23
C VAL A 182 13.29 -23.20 -4.11
N ASP A 183 13.82 -22.04 -4.53
CA ASP A 183 15.00 -21.89 -5.36
C ASP A 183 16.27 -21.53 -4.55
N ALA A 184 16.28 -21.84 -3.24
CA ALA A 184 17.39 -21.47 -2.37
C ALA A 184 18.69 -22.18 -2.78
N MET A 185 19.74 -21.39 -2.94
CA MET A 185 21.12 -21.87 -3.21
C MET A 185 21.98 -21.80 -1.95
N PRO A 186 23.10 -22.54 -1.86
CA PRO A 186 24.01 -22.48 -0.71
C PRO A 186 24.47 -21.06 -0.35
N ILE A 187 24.73 -20.22 -1.34
CA ILE A 187 25.14 -18.82 -1.14
C ILE A 187 24.06 -18.01 -0.42
N CYS A 188 22.76 -18.33 -0.60
CA CYS A 188 21.67 -17.62 0.04
C CYS A 188 21.69 -17.70 1.58
N GLN A 189 22.33 -18.72 2.15
CA GLN A 189 22.49 -18.86 3.60
C GLN A 189 23.66 -18.04 4.13
N LEU A 190 24.65 -17.80 3.28
CA LEU A 190 25.95 -17.20 3.67
C LEU A 190 25.98 -15.70 3.45
N GLN A 191 25.40 -15.23 2.35
CA GLN A 191 25.52 -13.84 1.92
C GLN A 191 24.15 -13.26 1.59
N ALA A 192 23.89 -12.01 2.03
CA ALA A 192 22.72 -11.26 1.58
C ALA A 192 22.94 -10.84 0.11
N PRO A 193 21.92 -11.00 -0.76
CA PRO A 193 22.04 -10.53 -2.14
C PRO A 193 22.08 -9.01 -2.19
N ASP A 194 22.92 -8.48 -3.09
CA ASP A 194 22.90 -7.07 -3.42
C ASP A 194 21.67 -6.73 -4.28
N ARG A 195 21.29 -5.46 -4.29
CA ARG A 195 20.24 -4.97 -5.19
C ARG A 195 20.83 -4.75 -6.58
N THR A 196 20.33 -5.48 -7.55
CA THR A 196 20.71 -5.40 -8.96
C THR A 196 19.50 -5.04 -9.82
N THR A 197 19.75 -4.51 -11.01
CA THR A 197 18.70 -4.23 -11.99
C THR A 197 18.77 -5.27 -13.09
N ASP A 198 17.68 -5.99 -13.30
CA ASP A 198 17.51 -6.95 -14.38
C ASP A 198 16.26 -6.59 -15.21
N GLY A 199 16.48 -6.02 -16.38
CA GLY A 199 15.45 -5.45 -17.23
C GLY A 199 14.73 -4.27 -16.55
N ALA A 200 13.41 -4.36 -16.40
CA ALA A 200 12.56 -3.33 -15.79
C ALA A 200 12.40 -3.49 -14.26
N SER A 201 13.01 -4.53 -13.66
CA SER A 201 12.92 -4.80 -12.22
C SER A 201 14.25 -4.52 -11.52
N THR A 202 14.19 -3.97 -10.31
CA THR A 202 15.30 -3.92 -9.36
C THR A 202 15.00 -4.90 -8.25
N LEU A 203 15.91 -5.84 -7.99
CA LEU A 203 15.66 -6.92 -7.03
C LEU A 203 16.93 -7.31 -6.27
N ALA A 204 16.73 -7.95 -5.11
CA ALA A 204 17.78 -8.49 -4.27
C ALA A 204 17.66 -10.03 -4.24
N CYS A 205 18.25 -10.71 -5.23
CA CYS A 205 18.17 -12.17 -5.35
C CYS A 205 19.41 -12.73 -6.09
N HIS A 206 20.03 -13.77 -5.54
CA HIS A 206 21.20 -14.42 -6.15
C HIS A 206 20.89 -15.17 -7.46
N LEU A 207 19.61 -15.37 -7.80
CA LEU A 207 19.23 -15.90 -9.12
C LEU A 207 19.45 -14.88 -10.25
N TYR A 208 19.59 -13.60 -9.89
CA TYR A 208 19.76 -12.47 -10.81
C TYR A 208 20.93 -11.61 -10.32
N PRO A 209 22.18 -12.07 -10.55
CA PRO A 209 23.40 -11.40 -10.06
C PRO A 209 23.70 -10.06 -10.74
#